data_1f6cdd04ed9a1898edfd93769edeef3f
#
_entry.id   1f6cdd04ed9a1898edfd93769edeef3f
#
_cell.length_a   1.000
_cell.length_b   1.000
_cell.length_c   1.000
_cell.angle_alpha   90.00
_cell.angle_beta   90.00
_cell.angle_gamma   90.00
#
_symmetry.space_group_name_H-M   'P 1'
#
loop_
_entity.id
_entity.type
_entity.pdbx_description
1 polymer ?
#
loop_
_entity_poly.entity_id
_entity_poly.type
_entity_poly.pdbx_seq_one_letter_code
_entity_poly.pdbx_strand_id
1 'polypeptide(L)'
;MEQTFQNFKIFALYDLSEVSVKDPSLKSVINLQPKLILKSHGRNVQKMGQTKVNVVERLMNKLAVAGHRGKKHRIELGRITGKYTKNMGIILEALKLVHEKTKRNPVQVLVKAIENSAPKDEITVIEYGGARYPQAVDVSPLRRVNLALKHIIHGASDKAFNKKKTIVQGLAEEIILASENSGDSFACRKRNESEKQA
;
A
#
# COMPACT_ATOMS: atom_id res chain seq x y z
N MET A 1 -23.91 18.30 12.04
CA MET A 1 -24.64 17.02 11.86
C MET A 1 -23.62 15.92 11.72
N GLU A 2 -23.26 15.30 12.83
CA GLU A 2 -22.48 14.06 12.83
C GLU A 2 -23.40 12.95 12.34
N GLN A 3 -23.21 12.57 11.09
CA GLN A 3 -23.84 11.35 10.58
C GLN A 3 -23.21 10.17 11.30
N THR A 4 -23.92 9.61 12.24
CA THR A 4 -23.65 8.30 12.82
C THR A 4 -23.63 7.29 11.68
N PHE A 5 -22.43 7.00 11.16
CA PHE A 5 -22.22 5.89 10.22
C PHE A 5 -22.38 4.60 11.01
N GLN A 6 -23.64 4.14 11.12
CA GLN A 6 -23.98 2.85 11.70
C GLN A 6 -23.17 1.77 10.99
N ASN A 7 -22.22 1.18 11.70
CA ASN A 7 -21.58 -0.15 11.52
C ASN A 7 -21.44 -0.70 10.09
N PHE A 8 -21.03 0.13 9.12
CA PHE A 8 -20.67 -0.36 7.81
C PHE A 8 -19.31 -1.06 7.86
N LYS A 9 -19.32 -2.39 7.78
CA LYS A 9 -18.11 -3.20 7.67
C LYS A 9 -17.58 -3.21 6.26
N ILE A 10 -16.29 -3.02 6.06
CA ILE A 10 -15.66 -3.28 4.75
C ILE A 10 -15.85 -4.75 4.40
N PHE A 11 -16.33 -5.00 3.17
CA PHE A 11 -16.69 -6.33 2.67
C PHE A 11 -17.69 -7.08 3.56
N ALA A 12 -18.47 -6.39 4.37
CA ALA A 12 -19.34 -6.97 5.40
C ALA A 12 -18.58 -7.82 6.46
N LEU A 13 -17.26 -7.76 6.51
CA LEU A 13 -16.43 -8.61 7.38
C LEU A 13 -15.70 -7.80 8.46
N TYR A 14 -15.08 -6.68 8.11
CA TYR A 14 -14.16 -5.97 9.00
C TYR A 14 -14.70 -4.61 9.40
N ASP A 15 -14.73 -4.36 10.69
CA ASP A 15 -15.08 -3.05 11.25
C ASP A 15 -13.90 -2.08 11.11
N LEU A 16 -14.18 -0.85 10.73
CA LEU A 16 -13.20 0.21 10.58
C LEU A 16 -13.22 1.24 11.71
N SER A 17 -14.21 1.18 12.58
CA SER A 17 -14.35 2.12 13.70
C SER A 17 -13.18 2.08 14.68
N GLU A 18 -12.58 0.88 14.86
CA GLU A 18 -11.45 0.66 15.76
C GLU A 18 -10.09 0.95 15.11
N VAL A 19 -10.08 1.20 13.79
CA VAL A 19 -8.83 1.40 13.05
C VAL A 19 -8.34 2.83 13.20
N SER A 20 -7.14 2.98 13.75
CA SER A 20 -6.50 4.28 13.97
C SER A 20 -5.20 4.42 13.17
N VAL A 21 -4.95 5.63 12.69
CA VAL A 21 -3.68 6.02 12.05
C VAL A 21 -2.87 6.78 13.10
N LYS A 22 -1.65 6.29 13.37
CA LYS A 22 -0.75 6.88 14.38
C LYS A 22 0.07 8.05 13.82
N ASP A 23 0.55 7.93 12.58
CA ASP A 23 1.34 8.99 11.94
C ASP A 23 0.43 10.18 11.57
N PRO A 24 0.61 11.36 12.20
CA PRO A 24 -0.22 12.54 11.94
C PRO A 24 -0.18 12.99 10.48
N SER A 25 0.97 12.83 9.82
CA SER A 25 1.15 13.24 8.42
C SER A 25 0.34 12.38 7.45
N LEU A 26 0.13 11.10 7.78
CA LEU A 26 -0.61 10.16 6.95
C LEU A 26 -2.12 10.17 7.24
N LYS A 27 -2.54 10.70 8.39
CA LYS A 27 -3.95 10.73 8.82
C LYS A 27 -4.85 11.45 7.81
N SER A 28 -4.37 12.51 7.19
CA SER A 28 -5.13 13.27 6.17
C SER A 28 -5.25 12.55 4.82
N VAL A 29 -4.39 11.56 4.57
CA VAL A 29 -4.26 10.89 3.27
C VAL A 29 -4.80 9.47 3.27
N ILE A 30 -4.82 8.81 4.42
CA ILE A 30 -5.39 7.46 4.59
C ILE A 30 -6.88 7.59 4.88
N ASN A 31 -7.69 7.23 3.88
CA ASN A 31 -9.14 7.21 4.04
C ASN A 31 -9.59 5.83 4.53
N LEU A 32 -10.25 5.82 5.69
CA LEU A 32 -10.81 4.62 6.33
C LEU A 32 -12.34 4.60 6.25
N GLN A 33 -12.99 5.55 5.55
CA GLN A 33 -14.44 5.56 5.46
C GLN A 33 -14.95 4.24 4.86
N PRO A 34 -15.91 3.57 5.51
CA PRO A 34 -16.53 2.38 4.98
C PRO A 34 -17.40 2.77 3.79
N LYS A 35 -16.90 2.54 2.59
CA LYS A 35 -17.62 2.76 1.34
C LYS A 35 -17.62 1.46 0.56
N LEU A 36 -18.69 1.23 -0.19
CA LEU A 36 -18.68 0.19 -1.20
C LEU A 36 -17.52 0.44 -2.16
N ILE A 37 -16.72 -0.60 -2.36
CA ILE A 37 -15.59 -0.55 -3.28
C ILE A 37 -16.15 -0.67 -4.69
N LEU A 38 -16.32 0.47 -5.32
CA LEU A 38 -16.77 0.60 -6.70
C LEU A 38 -15.62 1.03 -7.59
N LYS A 39 -15.81 0.90 -8.89
CA LYS A 39 -14.90 1.50 -9.89
C LYS A 39 -14.73 3.00 -9.62
N SER A 40 -13.60 3.56 -10.04
CA SER A 40 -13.22 4.94 -9.67
C SER A 40 -14.24 6.03 -10.06
N HIS A 41 -15.03 5.83 -11.11
CA HIS A 41 -16.03 6.78 -11.62
C HIS A 41 -15.50 8.23 -11.69
N GLY A 42 -14.25 8.41 -12.13
CA GLY A 42 -13.63 9.72 -12.25
C GLY A 42 -13.13 10.35 -10.93
N ARG A 43 -13.23 9.68 -9.79
CA ARG A 43 -12.75 10.22 -8.50
C ARG A 43 -11.28 10.62 -8.50
N ASN A 44 -10.47 9.99 -9.35
CA ASN A 44 -9.02 10.24 -9.43
C ASN A 44 -8.65 11.38 -10.38
N VAL A 45 -9.59 11.94 -11.13
CA VAL A 45 -9.35 13.05 -12.08
C VAL A 45 -9.02 14.35 -11.33
N GLN A 46 -9.64 14.56 -10.17
CA GLN A 46 -9.38 15.75 -9.36
C GLN A 46 -8.02 15.67 -8.66
N LYS A 47 -7.36 16.83 -8.52
CA LYS A 47 -6.15 16.97 -7.70
C LYS A 47 -6.40 16.38 -6.30
N MET A 48 -5.48 15.55 -5.82
CA MET A 48 -5.62 14.83 -4.55
C MET A 48 -6.82 13.86 -4.46
N GLY A 49 -7.50 13.54 -5.56
CA GLY A 49 -8.66 12.65 -5.56
C GLY A 49 -8.41 11.26 -4.96
N GLN A 50 -7.16 10.78 -5.02
CA GLN A 50 -6.78 9.51 -4.40
C GLN A 50 -6.95 9.49 -2.87
N THR A 51 -6.91 10.63 -2.20
CA THR A 51 -7.12 10.70 -0.74
C THR A 51 -8.55 10.36 -0.33
N LYS A 52 -9.51 10.52 -1.26
CA LYS A 52 -10.93 10.19 -1.04
C LYS A 52 -11.23 8.70 -1.23
N VAL A 53 -10.26 7.94 -1.74
CA VAL A 53 -10.40 6.51 -2.00
C VAL A 53 -9.96 5.73 -0.75
N ASN A 54 -10.75 4.72 -0.35
CA ASN A 54 -10.41 3.88 0.78
C ASN A 54 -9.04 3.20 0.58
N VAL A 55 -8.27 3.04 1.66
CA VAL A 55 -6.91 2.48 1.61
C VAL A 55 -6.87 1.06 1.03
N VAL A 56 -7.88 0.24 1.33
CA VAL A 56 -7.99 -1.13 0.79
C VAL A 56 -8.24 -1.10 -0.72
N GLU A 57 -9.10 -0.20 -1.20
CA GLU A 57 -9.32 0.02 -2.63
C GLU A 57 -8.04 0.52 -3.33
N ARG A 58 -7.28 1.41 -2.68
CA ARG A 58 -5.97 1.85 -3.23
C ARG A 58 -5.00 0.68 -3.37
N LEU A 59 -4.96 -0.23 -2.40
CA LEU A 59 -4.16 -1.46 -2.48
C LEU A 59 -4.62 -2.34 -3.66
N MET A 60 -5.93 -2.50 -3.86
CA MET A 60 -6.49 -3.26 -4.99
C MET A 60 -6.11 -2.65 -6.34
N ASN A 61 -6.25 -1.34 -6.47
CA ASN A 61 -5.88 -0.61 -7.68
C ASN A 61 -4.37 -0.72 -7.96
N LYS A 62 -3.56 -0.70 -6.90
CA LYS A 62 -2.11 -0.85 -7.02
C LYS A 62 -1.71 -2.28 -7.39
N LEU A 63 -2.43 -3.29 -6.90
CA LEU A 63 -2.24 -4.68 -7.29
C LEU A 63 -2.53 -4.91 -8.78
N ALA A 64 -3.54 -4.20 -9.33
CA ALA A 64 -3.85 -4.27 -10.76
C ALA A 64 -2.73 -3.74 -11.65
N VAL A 65 -1.92 -2.80 -11.14
CA VAL A 65 -0.81 -2.16 -11.85
C VAL A 65 0.45 -2.29 -11.00
N ALA A 66 1.02 -3.49 -10.95
CA ALA A 66 2.24 -3.76 -10.17
C ALA A 66 3.44 -2.93 -10.65
N GLY A 67 3.42 -2.53 -11.91
CA GLY A 67 4.40 -1.62 -12.47
C GLY A 67 5.67 -2.31 -12.96
N HIS A 68 6.61 -1.49 -13.30
CA HIS A 68 7.86 -1.86 -13.94
C HIS A 68 9.01 -1.68 -12.95
N ARG A 69 9.90 -2.65 -12.85
CA ARG A 69 11.05 -2.60 -11.96
C ARG A 69 12.33 -2.23 -12.70
N GLY A 70 12.76 -1.00 -12.54
CA GLY A 70 14.09 -0.52 -12.88
C GLY A 70 14.53 -0.68 -14.34
N LYS A 71 15.80 -0.41 -14.59
CA LYS A 71 16.42 -0.37 -15.92
C LYS A 71 16.40 -1.71 -16.67
N LYS A 72 16.31 -2.84 -15.98
CA LYS A 72 16.32 -4.18 -16.59
C LYS A 72 14.94 -4.65 -17.07
N HIS A 73 13.97 -3.77 -17.15
CA HIS A 73 12.62 -4.07 -17.67
C HIS A 73 11.99 -5.34 -17.08
N ARG A 74 12.28 -5.65 -15.81
CA ARG A 74 11.66 -6.78 -15.14
C ARG A 74 10.17 -6.52 -14.98
N ILE A 75 9.41 -7.16 -15.86
CA ILE A 75 7.95 -7.09 -15.82
C ILE A 75 7.49 -8.10 -14.78
N GLU A 76 6.90 -7.64 -13.69
CA GLU A 76 6.38 -8.50 -12.62
C GLU A 76 5.12 -9.29 -13.04
N LEU A 77 4.84 -9.39 -14.32
CA LEU A 77 3.49 -9.34 -14.78
C LEU A 77 2.92 -10.57 -15.45
N GLY A 78 3.58 -11.66 -15.54
CA GLY A 78 2.96 -12.78 -16.22
C GLY A 78 1.62 -13.26 -15.61
N ARG A 79 1.30 -12.87 -14.38
CA ARG A 79 0.15 -13.43 -13.63
C ARG A 79 -0.74 -12.43 -12.91
N ILE A 80 -0.40 -11.15 -12.85
CA ILE A 80 -1.25 -10.11 -12.27
C ILE A 80 -2.20 -9.62 -13.34
N THR A 81 -3.51 -9.65 -13.05
CA THR A 81 -4.52 -9.21 -14.00
C THR A 81 -5.04 -7.85 -13.64
N GLY A 82 -5.34 -6.99 -14.64
CA GLY A 82 -6.07 -5.74 -14.43
C GLY A 82 -7.54 -5.92 -14.06
N LYS A 83 -8.03 -7.16 -13.89
CA LYS A 83 -9.43 -7.44 -13.55
C LYS A 83 -9.71 -7.10 -12.10
N TYR A 84 -10.49 -6.07 -11.88
CA TYR A 84 -10.85 -5.54 -10.56
C TYR A 84 -11.43 -6.61 -9.61
N THR A 85 -12.40 -7.37 -10.06
CA THR A 85 -13.06 -8.41 -9.25
C THR A 85 -12.09 -9.50 -8.80
N LYS A 86 -11.14 -9.89 -9.68
CA LYS A 86 -10.12 -10.88 -9.31
C LYS A 86 -9.16 -10.33 -8.26
N ASN A 87 -8.73 -9.08 -8.41
CA ASN A 87 -7.85 -8.43 -7.43
C ASN A 87 -8.55 -8.23 -6.09
N MET A 88 -9.86 -7.96 -6.11
CA MET A 88 -10.68 -7.92 -4.90
C MET A 88 -10.66 -9.26 -4.17
N GLY A 89 -10.87 -10.38 -4.89
CA GLY A 89 -10.78 -11.72 -4.31
C GLY A 89 -9.42 -12.00 -3.68
N ILE A 90 -8.32 -11.66 -4.37
CA ILE A 90 -6.95 -11.83 -3.85
C ILE A 90 -6.77 -11.07 -2.53
N ILE A 91 -7.23 -9.82 -2.46
CA ILE A 91 -7.08 -9.02 -1.24
C ILE A 91 -7.96 -9.54 -0.10
N LEU A 92 -9.20 -9.96 -0.40
CA LEU A 92 -10.06 -10.56 0.61
C LEU A 92 -9.44 -11.81 1.24
N GLU A 93 -8.93 -12.71 0.43
CA GLU A 93 -8.24 -13.91 0.90
C GLU A 93 -6.97 -13.56 1.69
N ALA A 94 -6.18 -12.58 1.21
CA ALA A 94 -4.98 -12.13 1.93
C ALA A 94 -5.33 -11.54 3.31
N LEU A 95 -6.38 -10.70 3.40
CA LEU A 95 -6.83 -10.14 4.68
C LEU A 95 -7.37 -11.23 5.63
N LYS A 96 -8.03 -12.26 5.11
CA LYS A 96 -8.44 -13.44 5.91
C LYS A 96 -7.22 -14.13 6.51
N LEU A 97 -6.20 -14.42 5.69
CA LEU A 97 -4.95 -15.03 6.16
C LEU A 97 -4.22 -14.16 7.21
N VAL A 98 -4.22 -12.84 7.03
CA VAL A 98 -3.66 -11.91 8.03
C VAL A 98 -4.45 -12.01 9.34
N HIS A 99 -5.78 -12.03 9.28
CA HIS A 99 -6.62 -12.19 10.46
C HIS A 99 -6.38 -13.51 11.19
N GLU A 100 -6.30 -14.61 10.45
CA GLU A 100 -6.04 -15.95 11.00
C GLU A 100 -4.69 -16.03 11.75
N LYS A 101 -3.64 -15.42 11.16
CA LYS A 101 -2.29 -15.44 11.75
C LYS A 101 -2.12 -14.47 12.91
N THR A 102 -2.67 -13.26 12.81
CA THR A 102 -2.44 -12.21 13.81
C THR A 102 -3.51 -12.10 14.87
N LYS A 103 -4.71 -12.67 14.62
CA LYS A 103 -5.90 -12.55 15.48
C LYS A 103 -6.32 -11.09 15.75
N ARG A 104 -5.87 -10.15 14.94
CA ARG A 104 -6.17 -8.71 15.02
C ARG A 104 -7.00 -8.27 13.81
N ASN A 105 -7.55 -7.08 13.87
CA ASN A 105 -8.22 -6.50 12.70
C ASN A 105 -7.21 -6.33 11.54
N PRO A 106 -7.40 -7.02 10.41
CA PRO A 106 -6.42 -7.04 9.32
C PRO A 106 -6.24 -5.67 8.66
N VAL A 107 -7.26 -4.80 8.73
CA VAL A 107 -7.14 -3.43 8.22
C VAL A 107 -6.22 -2.59 9.10
N GLN A 108 -6.26 -2.78 10.43
CA GLN A 108 -5.31 -2.13 11.35
C GLN A 108 -3.87 -2.61 11.08
N VAL A 109 -3.69 -3.91 10.82
CA VAL A 109 -2.38 -4.46 10.46
C VAL A 109 -1.87 -3.85 9.16
N LEU A 110 -2.75 -3.69 8.15
CA LEU A 110 -2.42 -3.03 6.88
C LEU A 110 -2.02 -1.56 7.08
N VAL A 111 -2.78 -0.81 7.88
CA VAL A 111 -2.46 0.60 8.17
C VAL A 111 -1.08 0.70 8.83
N LYS A 112 -0.82 -0.13 9.84
CA LYS A 112 0.49 -0.18 10.49
C LYS A 112 1.62 -0.58 9.53
N ALA A 113 1.37 -1.52 8.62
CA ALA A 113 2.32 -1.88 7.57
C ALA A 113 2.65 -0.70 6.65
N ILE A 114 1.65 0.10 6.29
CA ILE A 114 1.84 1.32 5.47
C ILE A 114 2.67 2.36 6.24
N GLU A 115 2.34 2.62 7.50
CA GLU A 115 3.08 3.56 8.35
C GLU A 115 4.56 3.18 8.46
N ASN A 116 4.83 1.90 8.70
CA ASN A 116 6.20 1.38 8.81
C ASN A 116 6.96 1.34 7.47
N SER A 117 6.27 1.35 6.35
CA SER A 117 6.87 1.24 5.01
C SER A 117 6.94 2.56 4.25
N ALA A 118 6.36 3.63 4.81
CA ALA A 118 6.28 4.94 4.17
C ALA A 118 7.57 5.74 4.42
N PRO A 119 8.41 5.99 3.38
CA PRO A 119 9.64 6.77 3.53
C PRO A 119 9.33 8.23 3.87
N LYS A 120 10.13 8.84 4.72
CA LYS A 120 10.02 10.25 5.08
C LYS A 120 10.79 11.10 4.07
N ASP A 121 11.97 10.66 3.68
CA ASP A 121 12.90 11.38 2.84
C ASP A 121 13.24 10.59 1.58
N GLU A 122 13.53 11.28 0.50
CA GLU A 122 13.88 10.72 -0.80
C GLU A 122 14.93 11.64 -1.47
N ILE A 123 15.86 11.05 -2.22
CA ILE A 123 16.77 11.84 -3.04
C ILE A 123 16.10 12.25 -4.34
N THR A 124 16.14 13.53 -4.64
CA THR A 124 15.84 14.06 -5.97
C THR A 124 17.09 14.63 -6.60
N VAL A 125 17.14 14.63 -7.93
CA VAL A 125 18.23 15.23 -8.68
C VAL A 125 17.79 16.59 -9.18
N ILE A 126 18.49 17.62 -8.75
CA ILE A 126 18.29 19.00 -9.23
C ILE A 126 19.35 19.25 -10.28
N GLU A 127 18.93 19.74 -11.43
CA GLU A 127 19.83 20.13 -12.53
C GLU A 127 19.98 21.65 -12.53
N TYR A 128 21.22 22.10 -12.38
CA TYR A 128 21.57 23.50 -12.42
C TYR A 128 22.80 23.71 -13.31
N GLY A 129 22.70 24.54 -14.34
CA GLY A 129 23.80 24.80 -15.26
C GLY A 129 24.36 23.56 -15.97
N GLY A 130 23.52 22.54 -16.23
CA GLY A 130 23.94 21.25 -16.83
C GLY A 130 24.58 20.26 -15.87
N ALA A 131 24.84 20.65 -14.62
CA ALA A 131 25.33 19.74 -13.57
C ALA A 131 24.15 19.21 -12.75
N ARG A 132 24.24 17.92 -12.36
CA ARG A 132 23.19 17.21 -11.60
C ARG A 132 23.63 17.01 -10.15
N TYR A 133 22.89 17.60 -9.24
CA TYR A 133 23.14 17.53 -7.80
C TYR A 133 22.06 16.69 -7.12
N PRO A 134 22.41 15.57 -6.46
CA PRO A 134 21.47 14.86 -5.63
C PRO A 134 21.20 15.69 -4.37
N GLN A 135 19.91 15.86 -4.04
CA GLN A 135 19.47 16.58 -2.85
C GLN A 135 18.39 15.79 -2.12
N ALA A 136 18.51 15.70 -0.81
CA ALA A 136 17.49 15.14 0.05
C ALA A 136 16.26 16.07 0.11
N VAL A 137 15.09 15.49 0.00
CA VAL A 137 13.83 16.23 0.08
C VAL A 137 12.79 15.42 0.86
N ASP A 138 11.92 16.14 1.60
CA ASP A 138 10.78 15.53 2.27
C ASP A 138 9.78 14.98 1.28
N VAL A 139 9.28 13.79 1.55
CA VAL A 139 8.28 13.13 0.70
C VAL A 139 6.87 13.57 1.09
N SER A 140 6.09 14.02 0.11
CA SER A 140 4.69 14.40 0.37
C SER A 140 3.87 13.21 0.91
N PRO A 141 2.91 13.43 1.83
CA PRO A 141 2.15 12.36 2.48
C PRO A 141 1.44 11.42 1.49
N LEU A 142 0.90 11.95 0.40
CA LEU A 142 0.28 11.14 -0.64
C LEU A 142 1.29 10.20 -1.34
N ARG A 143 2.48 10.72 -1.63
CA ARG A 143 3.56 9.93 -2.25
C ARG A 143 4.08 8.87 -1.28
N ARG A 144 4.21 9.18 0.01
CA ARG A 144 4.59 8.24 1.07
C ARG A 144 3.69 6.99 1.06
N VAL A 145 2.37 7.19 1.09
CA VAL A 145 1.39 6.07 1.04
C VAL A 145 1.49 5.31 -0.29
N ASN A 146 1.64 6.02 -1.41
CA ASN A 146 1.74 5.37 -2.72
C ASN A 146 3.01 4.52 -2.86
N LEU A 147 4.14 4.97 -2.30
CA LEU A 147 5.39 4.22 -2.27
C LEU A 147 5.28 2.99 -1.37
N ALA A 148 4.71 3.14 -0.17
CA ALA A 148 4.48 2.03 0.75
C ALA A 148 3.64 0.92 0.09
N LEU A 149 2.49 1.26 -0.49
CA LEU A 149 1.63 0.31 -1.20
C LEU A 149 2.36 -0.35 -2.38
N LYS A 150 3.14 0.41 -3.14
CA LYS A 150 3.96 -0.12 -4.24
C LYS A 150 4.97 -1.15 -3.73
N HIS A 151 5.69 -0.84 -2.66
CA HIS A 151 6.73 -1.72 -2.13
C HIS A 151 6.16 -2.98 -1.47
N ILE A 152 5.01 -2.89 -0.79
CA ILE A 152 4.29 -4.05 -0.25
C ILE A 152 3.90 -5.02 -1.38
N ILE A 153 3.36 -4.51 -2.49
CA ILE A 153 2.97 -5.35 -3.62
C ILE A 153 4.19 -5.95 -4.32
N HIS A 154 5.26 -5.19 -4.47
CA HIS A 154 6.50 -5.69 -5.04
C HIS A 154 7.09 -6.83 -4.19
N GLY A 155 7.09 -6.68 -2.85
CA GLY A 155 7.52 -7.73 -1.94
C GLY A 155 6.66 -8.98 -2.03
N ALA A 156 5.34 -8.81 -2.12
CA ALA A 156 4.42 -9.92 -2.32
C ALA A 156 4.67 -10.67 -3.64
N SER A 157 4.91 -9.92 -4.72
CA SER A 157 5.21 -10.50 -6.03
C SER A 157 6.54 -11.28 -6.03
N ASP A 158 7.59 -10.76 -5.38
CA ASP A 158 8.88 -11.46 -5.25
C ASP A 158 8.79 -12.74 -4.44
N LYS A 159 7.91 -12.79 -3.45
CA LYS A 159 7.66 -13.99 -2.65
C LYS A 159 6.89 -15.06 -3.42
N ALA A 160 6.06 -14.66 -4.39
CA ALA A 160 5.23 -15.55 -5.19
C ALA A 160 5.86 -15.96 -6.53
N PHE A 161 6.77 -15.14 -7.08
CA PHE A 161 7.33 -15.37 -8.42
C PHE A 161 8.21 -16.62 -8.45
N ASN A 162 7.93 -17.52 -9.38
CA ASN A 162 8.62 -18.81 -9.56
C ASN A 162 8.70 -19.69 -8.29
N LYS A 163 7.75 -19.54 -7.36
CA LYS A 163 7.67 -20.33 -6.14
C LYS A 163 6.30 -21.02 -6.05
N LYS A 164 6.20 -22.03 -5.17
CA LYS A 164 4.93 -22.70 -4.88
C LYS A 164 3.93 -21.81 -4.14
N LYS A 165 4.38 -20.67 -3.59
CA LYS A 165 3.53 -19.71 -2.86
C LYS A 165 2.63 -18.94 -3.81
N THR A 166 1.37 -18.76 -3.43
CA THR A 166 0.42 -17.91 -4.14
C THR A 166 0.66 -16.43 -3.83
N ILE A 167 0.20 -15.55 -4.72
CA ILE A 167 0.27 -14.10 -4.49
C ILE A 167 -0.48 -13.68 -3.22
N VAL A 168 -1.55 -14.39 -2.86
CA VAL A 168 -2.34 -14.19 -1.64
C VAL A 168 -1.47 -14.42 -0.40
N GLN A 169 -0.76 -15.54 -0.35
CA GLN A 169 0.14 -15.89 0.75
C GLN A 169 1.31 -14.92 0.82
N GLY A 170 1.91 -14.57 -0.33
CA GLY A 170 2.99 -13.59 -0.41
C GLY A 170 2.57 -12.21 0.10
N LEU A 171 1.35 -11.77 -0.23
CA LEU A 171 0.81 -10.50 0.20
C LEU A 171 0.52 -10.48 1.72
N ALA A 172 -0.10 -11.54 2.23
CA ALA A 172 -0.37 -11.67 3.66
C ALA A 172 0.93 -11.66 4.49
N GLU A 173 1.94 -12.42 4.07
CA GLU A 173 3.26 -12.43 4.74
C GLU A 173 3.94 -11.05 4.69
N GLU A 174 3.90 -10.37 3.55
CA GLU A 174 4.52 -9.06 3.41
C GLU A 174 3.83 -8.02 4.30
N ILE A 175 2.50 -8.03 4.40
CA ILE A 175 1.74 -7.13 5.27
C ILE A 175 2.09 -7.38 6.75
N ILE A 176 2.20 -8.65 7.16
CA ILE A 176 2.55 -9.00 8.55
C ILE A 176 3.97 -8.52 8.86
N LEU A 177 4.96 -8.88 8.06
CA LEU A 177 6.36 -8.48 8.26
C LEU A 177 6.54 -6.95 8.25
N ALA A 178 5.84 -6.26 7.37
CA ALA A 178 5.85 -4.80 7.33
C ALA A 178 5.21 -4.18 8.58
N SER A 179 4.13 -4.78 9.09
CA SER A 179 3.48 -4.31 10.33
C SER A 179 4.36 -4.45 11.57
N GLU A 180 5.25 -5.44 11.57
CA GLU A 180 6.25 -5.69 12.62
C GLU A 180 7.55 -4.91 12.42
N ASN A 181 7.64 -4.13 11.34
CA ASN A 181 8.86 -3.42 10.93
C ASN A 181 10.08 -4.33 10.77
N SER A 182 9.84 -5.57 10.33
CA SER A 182 10.91 -6.56 10.15
C SER A 182 11.82 -6.20 8.97
N GLY A 183 13.12 -6.47 9.11
CA GLY A 183 14.09 -6.35 8.02
C GLY A 183 13.87 -7.33 6.86
N ASP A 184 13.07 -8.39 7.06
CA ASP A 184 12.71 -9.35 6.01
C ASP A 184 11.60 -8.82 5.09
N SER A 185 10.89 -7.76 5.51
CA SER A 185 9.95 -7.06 4.63
C SER A 185 10.70 -6.31 3.53
N PHE A 186 10.28 -6.55 2.29
CA PHE A 186 10.80 -5.80 1.14
C PHE A 186 10.48 -4.30 1.26
N ALA A 187 9.27 -3.98 1.73
CA ALA A 187 8.80 -2.62 1.86
C ALA A 187 9.61 -1.82 2.91
N CYS A 188 9.85 -2.41 4.08
CA CYS A 188 10.68 -1.79 5.12
C CYS A 188 12.13 -1.61 4.67
N ARG A 189 12.71 -2.60 3.97
CA ARG A 189 14.06 -2.46 3.40
C ARG A 189 14.15 -1.30 2.43
N LYS A 190 13.16 -1.16 1.53
CA LYS A 190 13.14 -0.06 0.55
C LYS A 190 12.96 1.30 1.19
N ARG A 191 12.18 1.41 2.26
CA ARG A 191 12.13 2.63 3.07
C ARG A 191 13.51 2.96 3.66
N ASN A 192 14.13 1.99 4.32
CA ASN A 192 15.44 2.19 4.94
C ASN A 192 16.54 2.55 3.92
N GLU A 193 16.49 1.94 2.72
CA GLU A 193 17.40 2.30 1.63
C GLU A 193 17.19 3.76 1.19
N SER A 194 15.95 4.21 1.03
CA SER A 194 15.61 5.58 0.64
C SER A 194 16.10 6.59 1.67
N GLU A 195 15.79 6.36 2.96
CA GLU A 195 16.15 7.24 4.06
C GLU A 195 17.66 7.25 4.37
N LYS A 196 18.39 6.16 4.06
CA LYS A 196 19.86 6.13 4.19
C LYS A 196 20.59 6.84 3.05
N GLN A 197 19.96 6.94 1.90
CA GLN A 197 20.52 7.63 0.76
C GLN A 197 20.26 9.14 0.80
N ALA A 198 19.19 9.57 1.48
CA ALA A 198 18.86 10.95 1.73
C ALA A 198 19.69 11.55 2.89
#